data_e11b946a1aa1e47890ad2196c0140f50
#
_entry.id   e11b946a1aa1e47890ad2196c0140f50
#
_cell.length_a   1.000
_cell.length_b   1.000
_cell.length_c   1.000
_cell.angle_alpha   90.00
_cell.angle_beta   90.00
_cell.angle_gamma   90.00
#
_symmetry.space_group_name_H-M   'P 1'
#
loop_
_entity.id
_entity.type
_entity.pdbx_description
1 polymer ?
#
loop_
_entity_poly.entity_id
_entity_poly.type
_entity_poly.pdbx_seq_one_letter_code
_entity_poly.pdbx_strand_id
1 'polypeptide(L)'
;GASGRVGGDLVKQLLADDHQVIGTTRQKEKLFDNDNYTQLDLDITASKESIEKQLDQDIEAVYFVAGSGGKNVLEVDLHGAVKTMQAAQDKGIKRYIMLSSVFSLETDKWDENPGIADLKEYYISKHYADHWLVNNSSLDYTIVQPGALKERAGTGKITINDTSSGENAIEDVATTLAAVLTADNTIGKVFNLHNGDIDINEAVATV
;
A
#
# COMPACT_ATOMS: atom_id res chain seq x y z
N GLY A 1 6.12 0.51 7.16
CA GLY A 1 6.52 1.00 5.84
C GLY A 1 6.84 2.50 5.78
N ALA A 2 6.71 3.26 6.91
CA ALA A 2 6.84 4.73 6.94
C ALA A 2 8.20 5.27 6.48
N SER A 3 9.27 4.49 6.59
CA SER A 3 10.62 4.88 6.11
C SER A 3 10.88 4.53 4.64
N GLY A 4 9.94 3.90 3.96
CA GLY A 4 10.03 3.61 2.53
C GLY A 4 9.73 4.84 1.66
N ARG A 5 10.06 4.78 0.35
CA ARG A 5 9.84 5.89 -0.58
C ARG A 5 8.37 6.34 -0.62
N VAL A 6 7.47 5.44 -0.96
CA VAL A 6 6.02 5.74 -1.00
C VAL A 6 5.49 6.01 0.41
N GLY A 7 5.90 5.21 1.41
CA GLY A 7 5.41 5.36 2.78
C GLY A 7 5.78 6.70 3.42
N GLY A 8 6.98 7.22 3.13
CA GLY A 8 7.41 8.53 3.59
C GLY A 8 6.56 9.67 3.02
N ASP A 9 6.27 9.63 1.73
CA ASP A 9 5.43 10.65 1.09
C ASP A 9 3.95 10.52 1.49
N LEU A 10 3.45 9.29 1.68
CA LEU A 10 2.11 9.05 2.24
C LEU A 10 1.95 9.64 3.65
N VAL A 11 2.94 9.43 4.53
CA VAL A 11 2.91 10.02 5.89
C VAL A 11 2.86 11.53 5.82
N LYS A 12 3.67 12.17 4.96
CA LYS A 12 3.64 13.63 4.77
C LYS A 12 2.26 14.12 4.35
N GLN A 13 1.65 13.43 3.37
CA GLN A 13 0.32 13.78 2.89
C GLN A 13 -0.75 13.65 3.98
N LEU A 14 -0.78 12.53 4.69
CA LEU A 14 -1.74 12.30 5.78
C LEU A 14 -1.58 13.32 6.92
N LEU A 15 -0.34 13.70 7.26
CA LEU A 15 -0.09 14.74 8.26
C LEU A 15 -0.50 16.13 7.77
N ALA A 16 -0.36 16.44 6.48
CA ALA A 16 -0.83 17.69 5.89
C ALA A 16 -2.36 17.78 5.87
N ASP A 17 -3.04 16.63 5.83
CA ASP A 17 -4.51 16.52 5.92
C ASP A 17 -5.01 16.38 7.38
N ASP A 18 -4.16 16.75 8.36
CA ASP A 18 -4.44 16.73 9.81
C ASP A 18 -4.79 15.36 10.41
N HIS A 19 -4.42 14.26 9.75
CA HIS A 19 -4.57 12.92 10.32
C HIS A 19 -3.54 12.63 11.40
N GLN A 20 -3.93 11.86 12.42
CA GLN A 20 -3.00 11.24 13.35
C GLN A 20 -2.40 9.99 12.69
N VAL A 21 -1.07 9.91 12.61
CA VAL A 21 -0.36 8.86 11.90
C VAL A 21 0.55 8.08 12.83
N ILE A 22 0.36 6.77 12.90
CA ILE A 22 1.29 5.84 13.52
C ILE A 22 2.16 5.22 12.43
N GLY A 23 3.40 5.73 12.30
CA GLY A 23 4.35 5.24 11.30
C GLY A 23 5.22 4.10 11.84
N THR A 24 5.12 2.92 11.22
CA THR A 24 5.92 1.76 11.62
C THR A 24 7.25 1.73 10.88
N THR A 25 8.36 1.60 11.60
CA THR A 25 9.72 1.52 11.05
C THR A 25 10.66 0.82 12.03
N ARG A 26 11.77 0.29 11.51
CA ARG A 26 12.90 -0.23 12.32
C ARG A 26 13.97 0.82 12.59
N GLN A 27 13.80 2.04 12.09
CA GLN A 27 14.72 3.14 12.35
C GLN A 27 14.49 3.70 13.75
N LYS A 28 15.57 3.98 14.48
CA LYS A 28 15.48 4.50 15.84
C LYS A 28 15.21 5.99 15.90
N GLU A 29 15.67 6.74 14.91
CA GLU A 29 15.46 8.18 14.82
C GLU A 29 14.04 8.47 14.35
N LYS A 30 13.41 9.48 14.96
CA LYS A 30 12.05 9.93 14.59
C LYS A 30 12.08 10.45 13.15
N LEU A 31 11.23 9.88 12.30
CA LEU A 31 11.19 10.21 10.87
C LEU A 31 10.56 11.57 10.57
N PHE A 32 9.59 11.99 11.37
CA PHE A 32 8.83 13.22 11.16
C PHE A 32 8.69 13.97 12.48
N ASP A 33 9.07 15.25 12.48
CA ASP A 33 8.86 16.16 13.61
C ASP A 33 7.49 16.83 13.47
N ASN A 34 6.45 16.13 13.97
CA ASN A 34 5.06 16.57 13.92
C ASN A 34 4.33 15.99 15.14
N ASP A 35 3.45 16.76 15.76
CA ASP A 35 2.70 16.35 16.95
C ASP A 35 1.68 15.26 16.67
N ASN A 36 1.17 15.18 15.42
CA ASN A 36 0.26 14.13 14.96
C ASN A 36 0.98 12.86 14.50
N TYR A 37 2.34 12.78 14.61
CA TYR A 37 3.10 11.61 14.22
C TYR A 37 3.66 10.85 15.41
N THR A 38 3.27 9.59 15.51
CA THR A 38 3.85 8.62 16.44
C THR A 38 4.65 7.58 15.68
N GLN A 39 5.88 7.32 16.14
CA GLN A 39 6.73 6.28 15.55
C GLN A 39 6.69 5.01 16.39
N LEU A 40 6.49 3.89 15.71
CA LEU A 40 6.44 2.57 16.31
C LEU A 40 7.51 1.66 15.71
N ASP A 41 8.33 1.05 16.59
CA ASP A 41 9.28 0.01 16.16
C ASP A 41 8.51 -1.31 15.98
N LEU A 42 8.27 -1.67 14.72
CA LEU A 42 7.54 -2.88 14.36
C LEU A 42 8.33 -3.70 13.35
N ASP A 43 8.66 -4.91 13.74
CA ASP A 43 9.22 -5.92 12.84
C ASP A 43 8.08 -6.73 12.20
N ILE A 44 7.88 -6.53 10.90
CA ILE A 44 6.83 -7.21 10.14
C ILE A 44 7.09 -8.72 9.98
N THR A 45 8.32 -9.18 10.23
CA THR A 45 8.67 -10.61 10.22
C THR A 45 8.37 -11.29 11.56
N ALA A 46 8.07 -10.53 12.60
CA ALA A 46 7.65 -11.06 13.90
C ALA A 46 6.34 -11.86 13.81
N SER A 47 5.96 -12.55 14.88
CA SER A 47 4.70 -13.29 14.92
C SER A 47 3.48 -12.38 14.80
N LYS A 48 2.36 -12.93 14.33
CA LYS A 48 1.08 -12.21 14.23
C LYS A 48 0.69 -11.59 15.59
N GLU A 49 0.84 -12.33 16.67
CA GLU A 49 0.52 -11.88 18.03
C GLU A 49 1.39 -10.69 18.46
N SER A 50 2.65 -10.64 18.02
CA SER A 50 3.54 -9.51 18.28
C SER A 50 3.11 -8.28 17.53
N ILE A 51 2.68 -8.42 16.27
CA ILE A 51 2.14 -7.35 15.46
C ILE A 51 0.82 -6.84 16.05
N GLU A 52 -0.09 -7.75 16.39
CA GLU A 52 -1.40 -7.45 16.97
C GLU A 52 -1.31 -6.63 18.27
N LYS A 53 -0.36 -6.99 19.16
CA LYS A 53 -0.14 -6.26 20.41
C LYS A 53 0.26 -4.80 20.22
N GLN A 54 0.79 -4.46 19.06
CA GLN A 54 1.22 -3.10 18.73
C GLN A 54 0.13 -2.29 18.01
N LEU A 55 -0.97 -2.94 17.59
CA LEU A 55 -2.12 -2.24 17.04
C LEU A 55 -3.02 -1.77 18.18
N ASP A 56 -3.12 -0.45 18.35
CA ASP A 56 -4.01 0.15 19.34
C ASP A 56 -5.48 0.06 18.88
N GLN A 57 -6.41 0.17 19.84
CA GLN A 57 -7.86 0.07 19.57
C GLN A 57 -8.41 1.31 18.84
N ASP A 58 -7.68 2.42 18.88
CA ASP A 58 -8.11 3.68 18.26
C ASP A 58 -7.66 3.82 16.79
N ILE A 59 -7.07 2.76 16.20
CA ILE A 59 -6.67 2.74 14.80
C ILE A 59 -7.90 2.54 13.91
N GLU A 60 -8.17 3.50 13.03
CA GLU A 60 -9.30 3.46 12.10
C GLU A 60 -8.95 2.78 10.77
N ALA A 61 -7.69 2.91 10.33
CA ALA A 61 -7.22 2.33 9.05
C ALA A 61 -5.78 1.83 9.14
N VAL A 62 -5.49 0.78 8.39
CA VAL A 62 -4.14 0.25 8.20
C VAL A 62 -3.72 0.42 6.75
N TYR A 63 -2.53 0.99 6.54
CA TYR A 63 -1.86 1.02 5.26
C TYR A 63 -0.71 0.01 5.23
N PHE A 64 -0.76 -0.90 4.29
CA PHE A 64 0.37 -1.77 4.00
C PHE A 64 1.14 -1.24 2.78
N VAL A 65 2.19 -0.48 3.06
CA VAL A 65 3.10 0.10 2.05
C VAL A 65 4.54 -0.39 2.24
N ALA A 66 4.71 -1.49 2.98
CA ALA A 66 6.01 -2.10 3.19
C ALA A 66 6.39 -3.00 2.00
N GLY A 67 7.68 -3.09 1.74
CA GLY A 67 8.25 -3.99 0.77
C GLY A 67 9.72 -4.28 1.09
N SER A 68 10.19 -5.47 0.73
CA SER A 68 11.56 -5.90 0.98
C SER A 68 12.59 -5.38 -0.03
N GLY A 69 12.12 -4.74 -1.11
CA GLY A 69 12.98 -4.40 -2.26
C GLY A 69 13.55 -5.64 -2.96
N GLY A 70 12.79 -6.72 -2.99
CA GLY A 70 13.18 -7.99 -3.62
C GLY A 70 14.09 -8.89 -2.76
N LYS A 71 14.46 -8.46 -1.53
CA LYS A 71 15.43 -9.21 -0.70
C LYS A 71 14.81 -10.28 0.18
N ASN A 72 13.56 -10.13 0.56
CA ASN A 72 12.85 -11.06 1.45
C ASN A 72 11.34 -11.05 1.15
N VAL A 73 11.01 -11.40 -0.09
CA VAL A 73 9.63 -11.26 -0.61
C VAL A 73 8.63 -12.15 0.10
N LEU A 74 9.03 -13.36 0.51
CA LEU A 74 8.13 -14.30 1.18
C LEU A 74 7.78 -13.84 2.60
N GLU A 75 8.78 -13.43 3.40
CA GLU A 75 8.55 -13.05 4.79
C GLU A 75 7.98 -11.64 4.95
N VAL A 76 8.32 -10.72 4.06
CA VAL A 76 7.90 -9.31 4.16
C VAL A 76 6.71 -9.04 3.26
N ASP A 77 6.87 -9.26 1.93
CA ASP A 77 5.86 -8.82 0.96
C ASP A 77 4.61 -9.71 0.96
N LEU A 78 4.76 -11.02 1.26
CA LEU A 78 3.66 -11.97 1.36
C LEU A 78 3.24 -12.19 2.82
N HIS A 79 4.03 -12.91 3.61
CA HIS A 79 3.64 -13.35 4.94
C HIS A 79 3.46 -12.16 5.91
N GLY A 80 4.31 -11.15 5.83
CA GLY A 80 4.16 -9.91 6.57
C GLY A 80 2.85 -9.19 6.26
N ALA A 81 2.48 -9.09 4.98
CA ALA A 81 1.19 -8.52 4.58
C ALA A 81 0.03 -9.31 5.20
N VAL A 82 0.00 -10.63 5.03
CA VAL A 82 -1.07 -11.49 5.56
C VAL A 82 -1.19 -11.38 7.08
N LYS A 83 -0.06 -11.39 7.81
CA LYS A 83 -0.09 -11.22 9.28
C LYS A 83 -0.68 -9.87 9.71
N THR A 84 -0.40 -8.79 8.98
CA THR A 84 -0.99 -7.49 9.30
C THR A 84 -2.49 -7.43 8.97
N MET A 85 -2.96 -8.11 7.93
CA MET A 85 -4.38 -8.25 7.62
C MET A 85 -5.12 -9.00 8.74
N GLN A 86 -4.56 -10.14 9.17
CA GLN A 86 -5.10 -10.93 10.28
C GLN A 86 -5.14 -10.13 11.58
N ALA A 87 -4.03 -9.44 11.91
CA ALA A 87 -3.97 -8.60 13.10
C ALA A 87 -4.98 -7.45 13.08
N ALA A 88 -5.19 -6.81 11.93
CA ALA A 88 -6.23 -5.79 11.76
C ALA A 88 -7.63 -6.36 12.00
N GLN A 89 -7.95 -7.54 11.44
CA GLN A 89 -9.23 -8.21 11.67
C GLN A 89 -9.44 -8.56 13.14
N ASP A 90 -8.44 -9.16 13.78
CA ASP A 90 -8.53 -9.58 15.20
C ASP A 90 -8.72 -8.35 16.13
N LYS A 91 -8.21 -7.18 15.74
CA LYS A 91 -8.42 -5.91 16.45
C LYS A 91 -9.71 -5.18 16.06
N GLY A 92 -10.47 -5.69 15.10
CA GLY A 92 -11.71 -5.05 14.63
C GLY A 92 -11.49 -3.82 13.74
N ILE A 93 -10.25 -3.58 13.28
CA ILE A 93 -9.93 -2.52 12.33
C ILE A 93 -10.44 -2.96 10.96
N LYS A 94 -11.35 -2.18 10.38
CA LYS A 94 -12.01 -2.55 9.12
C LYS A 94 -11.26 -2.06 7.88
N ARG A 95 -10.85 -0.81 7.86
CA ARG A 95 -10.26 -0.17 6.68
C ARG A 95 -8.81 -0.62 6.47
N TYR A 96 -8.54 -1.23 5.33
CA TYR A 96 -7.21 -1.74 4.98
C TYR A 96 -6.84 -1.33 3.55
N ILE A 97 -5.76 -0.56 3.41
CA ILE A 97 -5.31 -0.05 2.12
C ILE A 97 -3.96 -0.68 1.79
N MET A 98 -3.89 -1.39 0.68
CA MET A 98 -2.70 -2.12 0.27
C MET A 98 -2.07 -1.50 -0.97
N LEU A 99 -0.78 -1.20 -0.88
CA LEU A 99 0.06 -0.91 -2.03
C LEU A 99 0.56 -2.23 -2.64
N SER A 100 0.08 -2.54 -3.83
CA SER A 100 0.48 -3.72 -4.58
C SER A 100 1.29 -3.35 -5.83
N SER A 101 1.16 -4.10 -6.91
CA SER A 101 1.81 -3.87 -8.20
C SER A 101 0.82 -4.12 -9.32
N VAL A 102 0.98 -3.38 -10.41
CA VAL A 102 0.14 -3.51 -11.60
C VAL A 102 0.05 -4.96 -12.05
N PHE A 103 -1.16 -5.42 -12.35
CA PHE A 103 -1.46 -6.78 -12.79
C PHE A 103 -1.11 -7.91 -11.81
N SER A 104 -0.95 -7.62 -10.51
CA SER A 104 -0.63 -8.69 -9.54
C SER A 104 -1.65 -9.82 -9.53
N LEU A 105 -2.94 -9.55 -9.79
CA LEU A 105 -4.01 -10.55 -9.88
C LEU A 105 -4.29 -11.05 -11.31
N GLU A 106 -3.61 -10.54 -12.33
CA GLU A 106 -3.80 -10.85 -13.75
C GLU A 106 -2.57 -11.62 -14.27
N THR A 107 -2.44 -12.88 -13.84
CA THR A 107 -1.23 -13.69 -14.07
C THR A 107 -0.94 -13.97 -15.54
N ASP A 108 -1.93 -13.92 -16.40
CA ASP A 108 -1.83 -14.03 -17.85
C ASP A 108 -1.03 -12.89 -18.47
N LYS A 109 -0.99 -11.72 -17.82
CA LYS A 109 -0.23 -10.55 -18.29
C LYS A 109 1.25 -10.58 -17.89
N TRP A 110 1.67 -11.47 -17.02
CA TRP A 110 3.04 -11.42 -16.47
C TRP A 110 4.12 -11.73 -17.49
N ASP A 111 3.92 -12.79 -18.29
CA ASP A 111 4.90 -13.24 -19.28
C ASP A 111 4.95 -12.29 -20.51
N GLU A 112 3.89 -11.53 -20.74
CA GLU A 112 3.80 -10.53 -21.81
C GLU A 112 4.52 -9.22 -21.47
N ASN A 113 4.84 -8.99 -20.18
CA ASN A 113 5.49 -7.78 -19.69
C ASN A 113 6.90 -8.09 -19.18
N PRO A 114 7.97 -7.82 -19.96
CA PRO A 114 9.34 -8.15 -19.58
C PRO A 114 9.75 -7.65 -18.19
N GLY A 115 9.34 -6.43 -17.80
CA GLY A 115 9.63 -5.88 -16.48
C GLY A 115 8.96 -6.63 -15.33
N ILE A 116 7.86 -7.36 -15.59
CA ILE A 116 7.19 -8.23 -14.61
C ILE A 116 7.88 -9.59 -14.57
N ALA A 117 8.21 -10.15 -15.75
CA ALA A 117 8.90 -11.43 -15.84
C ALA A 117 10.22 -11.46 -15.08
N ASP A 118 10.98 -10.35 -15.11
CA ASP A 118 12.23 -10.19 -14.37
C ASP A 118 12.03 -10.12 -12.84
N LEU A 119 10.81 -9.83 -12.37
CA LEU A 119 10.43 -9.70 -10.95
C LEU A 119 9.50 -10.82 -10.48
N LYS A 120 9.58 -12.00 -11.10
CA LYS A 120 8.59 -13.07 -10.93
C LYS A 120 8.33 -13.47 -9.47
N GLU A 121 9.36 -13.65 -8.64
CA GLU A 121 9.18 -13.98 -7.22
C GLU A 121 8.45 -12.89 -6.44
N TYR A 122 8.74 -11.63 -6.73
CA TYR A 122 8.04 -10.49 -6.15
C TYR A 122 6.57 -10.49 -6.56
N TYR A 123 6.26 -10.70 -7.84
CA TYR A 123 4.90 -10.75 -8.34
C TYR A 123 4.10 -11.93 -7.77
N ILE A 124 4.71 -13.11 -7.64
CA ILE A 124 4.09 -14.26 -6.94
C ILE A 124 3.72 -13.86 -5.51
N SER A 125 4.63 -13.20 -4.80
CA SER A 125 4.38 -12.78 -3.42
C SER A 125 3.25 -11.74 -3.31
N LYS A 126 3.20 -10.76 -4.22
CA LYS A 126 2.12 -9.77 -4.29
C LYS A 126 0.80 -10.42 -4.67
N HIS A 127 0.80 -11.33 -5.66
CA HIS A 127 -0.38 -12.06 -6.07
C HIS A 127 -1.05 -12.78 -4.91
N TYR A 128 -0.30 -13.59 -4.16
CA TYR A 128 -0.87 -14.36 -3.06
C TYR A 128 -1.26 -13.48 -1.87
N ALA A 129 -0.59 -12.37 -1.62
CA ALA A 129 -1.01 -11.40 -0.60
C ALA A 129 -2.33 -10.72 -0.99
N ASP A 130 -2.44 -10.24 -2.23
CA ASP A 130 -3.67 -9.61 -2.76
C ASP A 130 -4.82 -10.62 -2.81
N HIS A 131 -4.54 -11.83 -3.30
CA HIS A 131 -5.51 -12.93 -3.35
C HIS A 131 -6.04 -13.28 -1.94
N TRP A 132 -5.14 -13.31 -0.94
CA TRP A 132 -5.55 -13.56 0.44
C TRP A 132 -6.47 -12.45 0.95
N LEU A 133 -6.11 -11.19 0.72
CA LEU A 133 -6.92 -10.02 1.12
C LEU A 133 -8.32 -10.06 0.53
N VAL A 134 -8.42 -10.35 -0.78
CA VAL A 134 -9.70 -10.38 -1.51
C VAL A 134 -10.58 -11.55 -1.06
N ASN A 135 -10.01 -12.74 -0.87
CA ASN A 135 -10.81 -13.97 -0.73
C ASN A 135 -10.89 -14.53 0.70
N ASN A 136 -10.01 -14.09 1.60
CA ASN A 136 -9.89 -14.67 2.94
C ASN A 136 -10.03 -13.62 4.06
N SER A 137 -10.31 -12.36 3.71
CA SER A 137 -10.52 -11.32 4.72
C SER A 137 -11.95 -10.77 4.70
N SER A 138 -12.34 -10.17 5.83
CA SER A 138 -13.58 -9.38 5.97
C SER A 138 -13.29 -7.88 6.08
N LEU A 139 -12.13 -7.46 5.57
CA LEU A 139 -11.67 -6.07 5.63
C LEU A 139 -12.34 -5.23 4.54
N ASP A 140 -12.61 -3.98 4.85
CA ASP A 140 -13.00 -2.96 3.89
C ASP A 140 -11.75 -2.51 3.13
N TYR A 141 -11.28 -3.40 2.25
CA TYR A 141 -10.00 -3.21 1.58
C TYR A 141 -10.09 -2.30 0.34
N THR A 142 -8.96 -1.68 0.02
CA THR A 142 -8.64 -1.13 -1.31
C THR A 142 -7.24 -1.58 -1.69
N ILE A 143 -7.07 -2.17 -2.87
CA ILE A 143 -5.76 -2.54 -3.42
C ILE A 143 -5.40 -1.59 -4.54
N VAL A 144 -4.34 -0.82 -4.34
CA VAL A 144 -3.79 0.14 -5.30
C VAL A 144 -2.59 -0.49 -6.00
N GLN A 145 -2.66 -0.64 -7.32
CA GLN A 145 -1.69 -1.36 -8.13
C GLN A 145 -0.95 -0.42 -9.10
N PRO A 146 0.08 0.32 -8.63
CA PRO A 146 0.85 1.18 -9.52
C PRO A 146 1.74 0.38 -10.48
N GLY A 147 2.03 0.98 -11.63
CA GLY A 147 3.12 0.57 -12.51
C GLY A 147 4.49 0.88 -11.92
N ALA A 148 5.52 0.97 -12.76
CA ALA A 148 6.89 1.19 -12.32
C ALA A 148 7.05 2.53 -11.57
N LEU A 149 7.59 2.48 -10.35
CA LEU A 149 7.79 3.66 -9.50
C LEU A 149 9.02 4.45 -9.93
N LYS A 150 8.88 5.76 -10.11
CA LYS A 150 9.94 6.69 -10.52
C LYS A 150 10.10 7.82 -9.52
N GLU A 151 11.35 8.13 -9.20
CA GLU A 151 11.72 9.29 -8.39
C GLU A 151 11.73 10.55 -9.26
N ARG A 152 10.57 11.14 -9.42
CA ARG A 152 10.34 12.42 -10.11
C ARG A 152 9.19 13.14 -9.43
N ALA A 153 9.09 14.46 -9.66
CA ALA A 153 7.98 15.25 -9.15
C ALA A 153 6.64 14.66 -9.62
N GLY A 154 5.66 14.64 -8.74
CA GLY A 154 4.30 14.29 -9.05
C GLY A 154 3.64 15.30 -9.98
N THR A 155 2.66 14.88 -10.74
CA THR A 155 1.85 15.71 -11.61
C THR A 155 0.47 16.01 -11.03
N GLY A 156 0.08 15.29 -9.98
CA GLY A 156 -1.27 15.27 -9.43
C GLY A 156 -2.29 14.60 -10.35
N LYS A 157 -1.82 13.92 -11.40
CA LYS A 157 -2.68 13.32 -12.43
C LYS A 157 -2.33 11.88 -12.71
N ILE A 158 -3.35 11.04 -12.86
CA ILE A 158 -3.25 9.61 -13.11
C ILE A 158 -4.24 9.15 -14.17
N THR A 159 -4.00 7.96 -14.70
CA THR A 159 -4.97 7.13 -15.41
C THR A 159 -5.16 5.84 -14.61
N ILE A 160 -6.38 5.37 -14.47
CA ILE A 160 -6.72 4.14 -13.75
C ILE A 160 -7.36 3.11 -14.68
N ASN A 161 -7.20 1.82 -14.33
CA ASN A 161 -7.78 0.69 -15.03
C ASN A 161 -7.43 0.64 -16.52
N ASP A 162 -6.21 1.06 -16.87
CA ASP A 162 -5.68 0.91 -18.21
C ASP A 162 -5.07 -0.48 -18.42
N THR A 163 -4.92 -0.85 -19.67
CA THR A 163 -4.28 -2.10 -20.10
C THR A 163 -2.76 -2.04 -20.10
N SER A 164 -2.18 -0.85 -19.96
CA SER A 164 -0.74 -0.64 -19.88
C SER A 164 -0.22 -0.72 -18.45
N SER A 165 1.01 -1.21 -18.28
CA SER A 165 1.68 -1.23 -16.97
C SER A 165 2.13 0.17 -16.53
N GLY A 166 2.54 1.01 -17.44
CA GLY A 166 2.92 2.41 -17.25
C GLY A 166 3.98 2.66 -16.17
N GLU A 167 4.16 3.94 -15.86
CA GLU A 167 5.06 4.44 -14.82
C GLU A 167 4.35 5.42 -13.91
N ASN A 168 4.77 5.51 -12.65
CA ASN A 168 4.22 6.45 -11.68
C ASN A 168 5.31 7.28 -11.02
N ALA A 169 5.08 8.58 -10.84
CA ALA A 169 5.78 9.34 -9.84
C ALA A 169 5.40 8.79 -8.44
N ILE A 170 6.36 8.62 -7.55
CA ILE A 170 6.14 8.11 -6.19
C ILE A 170 5.16 9.02 -5.43
N GLU A 171 5.29 10.32 -5.61
CA GLU A 171 4.41 11.33 -5.02
C GLU A 171 2.95 11.16 -5.44
N ASP A 172 2.67 10.88 -6.73
CA ASP A 172 1.30 10.65 -7.23
C ASP A 172 0.69 9.36 -6.64
N VAL A 173 1.51 8.32 -6.45
CA VAL A 173 1.05 7.08 -5.78
C VAL A 173 0.72 7.35 -4.32
N ALA A 174 1.54 8.11 -3.60
CA ALA A 174 1.29 8.48 -2.22
C ALA A 174 0.01 9.33 -2.08
N THR A 175 -0.19 10.30 -2.97
CA THR A 175 -1.41 11.12 -3.02
C THR A 175 -2.64 10.26 -3.33
N THR A 176 -2.54 9.31 -4.25
CA THR A 176 -3.65 8.37 -4.54
C THR A 176 -3.98 7.51 -3.31
N LEU A 177 -2.97 6.98 -2.61
CA LEU A 177 -3.16 6.23 -1.38
C LEU A 177 -3.85 7.06 -0.28
N ALA A 178 -3.50 8.35 -0.14
CA ALA A 178 -4.18 9.25 0.79
C ALA A 178 -5.64 9.49 0.37
N ALA A 179 -5.90 9.75 -0.91
CA ALA A 179 -7.23 10.01 -1.45
C ALA A 179 -8.21 8.85 -1.23
N VAL A 180 -7.76 7.59 -1.34
CA VAL A 180 -8.64 6.42 -1.14
C VAL A 180 -9.05 6.19 0.32
N LEU A 181 -8.43 6.87 1.29
CA LEU A 181 -8.80 6.71 2.71
C LEU A 181 -10.28 7.01 2.96
N THR A 182 -10.75 8.11 2.39
CA THR A 182 -12.12 8.61 2.57
C THR A 182 -13.03 8.35 1.37
N ALA A 183 -12.55 7.60 0.37
CA ALA A 183 -13.29 7.28 -0.84
C ALA A 183 -14.01 5.92 -0.70
N ASP A 184 -15.21 5.92 -0.14
CA ASP A 184 -15.99 4.71 0.13
C ASP A 184 -16.29 3.88 -1.13
N ASN A 185 -16.36 4.52 -2.31
CA ASN A 185 -16.53 3.84 -3.60
C ASN A 185 -15.33 2.90 -3.93
N THR A 186 -14.19 3.06 -3.28
CA THR A 186 -13.00 2.21 -3.46
C THR A 186 -12.99 0.98 -2.54
N ILE A 187 -13.92 0.86 -1.60
CA ILE A 187 -14.01 -0.29 -0.70
C ILE A 187 -14.37 -1.55 -1.50
N GLY A 188 -13.60 -2.61 -1.28
CA GLY A 188 -13.72 -3.87 -2.01
C GLY A 188 -13.17 -3.80 -3.44
N LYS A 189 -12.41 -2.76 -3.78
CA LYS A 189 -11.89 -2.55 -5.13
C LYS A 189 -10.40 -2.84 -5.23
N VAL A 190 -10.04 -3.29 -6.44
CA VAL A 190 -8.66 -3.43 -6.92
C VAL A 190 -8.57 -2.63 -8.20
N PHE A 191 -7.63 -1.72 -8.29
CA PHE A 191 -7.42 -0.94 -9.50
C PHE A 191 -5.94 -0.66 -9.75
N ASN A 192 -5.56 -0.68 -11.02
CA ASN A 192 -4.23 -0.25 -11.43
C ASN A 192 -4.20 1.23 -11.77
N LEU A 193 -3.02 1.83 -11.71
CA LEU A 193 -2.80 3.22 -12.10
C LEU A 193 -1.41 3.42 -12.69
N HIS A 194 -1.32 4.43 -13.54
CA HIS A 194 -0.07 5.04 -13.98
C HIS A 194 -0.24 6.57 -14.14
N ASN A 195 0.85 7.31 -14.33
CA ASN A 195 0.73 8.73 -14.63
C ASN A 195 -0.17 8.97 -15.84
N GLY A 196 -1.00 9.99 -15.80
CA GLY A 196 -2.01 10.27 -16.80
C GLY A 196 -2.43 11.74 -16.83
N ASP A 197 -3.65 12.00 -17.28
CA ASP A 197 -4.16 13.35 -17.51
C ASP A 197 -5.35 13.73 -16.60
N ILE A 198 -5.88 12.79 -15.80
CA ILE A 198 -7.04 13.01 -14.92
C ILE A 198 -6.53 13.34 -13.51
N ASP A 199 -7.09 14.38 -12.88
CA ASP A 199 -6.82 14.71 -11.49
C ASP A 199 -7.03 13.48 -10.58
N ILE A 200 -6.15 13.28 -9.59
CA ILE A 200 -6.17 12.09 -8.73
C ILE A 200 -7.53 11.92 -8.04
N ASN A 201 -8.11 12.99 -7.50
CA ASN A 201 -9.39 12.90 -6.80
C ASN A 201 -10.54 12.57 -7.78
N GLU A 202 -10.50 13.16 -8.97
CA GLU A 202 -11.48 12.85 -10.03
C GLU A 202 -11.35 11.38 -10.48
N ALA A 203 -10.12 10.89 -10.70
CA ALA A 203 -9.88 9.50 -11.07
C ALA A 203 -10.35 8.53 -9.99
N VAL A 204 -9.99 8.77 -8.72
CA VAL A 204 -10.40 7.93 -7.58
C VAL A 204 -11.93 7.89 -7.42
N ALA A 205 -12.63 8.97 -7.71
CA ALA A 205 -14.09 9.00 -7.66
C ALA A 205 -14.77 8.09 -8.70
N THR A 206 -14.04 7.62 -9.72
CA THR A 206 -14.57 6.73 -10.79
C THR A 206 -14.28 5.24 -10.58
N VAL A 207 -13.58 4.86 -9.50
CA VAL A 207 -13.20 3.45 -9.19
C VAL A 207 -14.39 2.53 -8.99
#